data_5f073fb75904676e809bd3db7145ec3a
#
_entry.id   5f073fb75904676e809bd3db7145ec3a
#
_cell.length_a   1.000
_cell.length_b   1.000
_cell.length_c   1.000
_cell.angle_alpha   90.00
_cell.angle_beta   90.00
_cell.angle_gamma   90.00
#
_symmetry.space_group_name_H-M   'P 1'
#
loop_
_entity.id
_entity.type
_entity.pdbx_description
1 polymer ?
#
loop_
_entity_poly.entity_id
_entity_poly.type
_entity_poly.pdbx_seq_one_letter_code
_entity_poly.pdbx_strand_id
1 'polypeptide(L)'
;MGHLNPDEINEVEILSGAFMLIRKDVLDQIGFLDESFFMYGEDIDLSYRILQAGYKNYYYPQTRIIHYKGESTKKGSINYIYNFYNAMLIFAQKHFYSKGANWMKFLISIAIYFRASLTFIQKFIKKIWLPILDLIILYGGLYGITTFWENIRFQYDAIIYPRPYVYYALLIYSLVWILAIFLNGGYDKPFHKKHFFTGIISGSIILLLIYGLMSEQFRFSRTILLLGTMWALFSLIGVRYLLEWLGVGSWGLLKQNKKIAICGDINDIYAVKNILEHSNVPIEQLFYINPSDDYNSDQYYGSLNQLPEIIRIYKLNEVIFCTNSVPMSQIIDSMSYLSDYHVDFRISSPTNEFLLSSRYIISPEDVFLYELNSIAKPVNRRRKRVFDFFTSLALLILYPLYFLFIKKPRK
;
A
#
# COMPACT_ATOMS: atom_id res chain seq x y z
N MET A 1 10.09 -27.32 4.48
CA MET A 1 8.83 -27.96 4.04
C MET A 1 8.69 -28.14 2.52
N GLY A 2 9.41 -27.42 1.67
CA GLY A 2 9.30 -27.53 0.20
C GLY A 2 9.66 -28.89 -0.43
N HIS A 3 10.09 -29.86 0.35
CA HIS A 3 10.41 -31.23 -0.07
C HIS A 3 9.31 -32.25 0.30
N LEU A 4 8.29 -31.82 1.06
CA LEU A 4 7.20 -32.70 1.49
C LEU A 4 6.07 -32.69 0.45
N ASN A 5 5.43 -33.83 0.26
CA ASN A 5 4.25 -33.90 -0.61
C ASN A 5 3.08 -33.16 0.06
N PRO A 6 2.52 -32.13 -0.57
CA PRO A 6 1.42 -31.35 0.01
C PRO A 6 0.09 -32.10 0.08
N ASP A 7 -0.04 -33.24 -0.59
CA ASP A 7 -1.28 -34.04 -0.64
C ASP A 7 -1.28 -35.19 0.37
N GLU A 8 -0.20 -35.34 1.17
CA GLU A 8 -0.08 -36.39 2.18
C GLU A 8 -0.02 -35.81 3.58
N ILE A 9 -0.41 -36.64 4.57
CA ILE A 9 -0.23 -36.32 5.98
C ILE A 9 1.26 -36.40 6.31
N ASN A 10 1.85 -35.27 6.69
CA ASN A 10 3.25 -35.18 7.01
C ASN A 10 3.47 -34.69 8.44
N GLU A 11 4.45 -35.30 9.12
CA GLU A 11 4.99 -34.74 10.36
C GLU A 11 5.77 -33.49 10.05
N VAL A 12 5.48 -32.39 10.75
CA VAL A 12 6.08 -31.07 10.53
C VAL A 12 6.49 -30.44 11.85
N GLU A 13 7.53 -29.61 11.81
CA GLU A 13 8.01 -28.98 13.04
C GLU A 13 7.08 -27.83 13.48
N ILE A 14 6.63 -27.04 12.55
CA ILE A 14 5.87 -25.81 12.82
C ILE A 14 4.59 -25.79 11.98
N LEU A 15 3.47 -25.48 12.62
CA LEU A 15 2.18 -25.25 11.99
C LEU A 15 1.89 -23.73 11.92
N SER A 16 1.14 -23.32 10.91
CA SER A 16 0.65 -21.95 10.82
C SER A 16 -0.54 -21.76 11.74
N GLY A 17 -0.57 -20.67 12.48
CA GLY A 17 -1.67 -20.28 13.36
C GLY A 17 -2.99 -19.93 12.64
N ALA A 18 -3.04 -20.03 11.31
CA ALA A 18 -4.27 -19.78 10.54
C ALA A 18 -5.40 -20.77 10.88
N PHE A 19 -5.06 -22.02 11.13
CA PHE A 19 -5.97 -23.05 11.63
C PHE A 19 -5.16 -24.16 12.31
N MET A 20 -5.39 -24.38 13.59
CA MET A 20 -4.71 -25.40 14.39
C MET A 20 -5.76 -26.15 15.23
N LEU A 21 -5.74 -27.48 15.16
CA LEU A 21 -6.51 -28.34 16.05
C LEU A 21 -5.52 -29.00 17.03
N ILE A 22 -5.70 -28.76 18.32
CA ILE A 22 -4.77 -29.20 19.36
C ILE A 22 -5.54 -29.96 20.43
N ARG A 23 -4.98 -31.05 20.90
CA ARG A 23 -5.56 -31.81 22.02
C ARG A 23 -5.50 -30.98 23.29
N LYS A 24 -6.61 -30.98 24.04
CA LYS A 24 -6.74 -30.19 25.26
C LYS A 24 -5.72 -30.60 26.35
N ASP A 25 -5.51 -31.90 26.52
CA ASP A 25 -4.57 -32.41 27.50
C ASP A 25 -3.12 -31.95 27.24
N VAL A 26 -2.75 -31.79 25.95
CA VAL A 26 -1.47 -31.21 25.57
C VAL A 26 -1.40 -29.74 25.98
N LEU A 27 -2.45 -28.94 25.71
CA LEU A 27 -2.53 -27.54 26.11
C LEU A 27 -2.49 -27.39 27.64
N ASP A 28 -3.17 -28.27 28.37
CA ASP A 28 -3.19 -28.27 29.84
C ASP A 28 -1.78 -28.53 30.41
N GLN A 29 -0.93 -29.29 29.68
CA GLN A 29 0.44 -29.59 30.06
C GLN A 29 1.44 -28.47 29.70
N ILE A 30 1.37 -27.93 28.48
CA ILE A 30 2.37 -26.98 27.96
C ILE A 30 1.93 -25.52 28.06
N GLY A 31 0.66 -25.26 28.40
CA GLY A 31 0.05 -23.94 28.41
C GLY A 31 -0.44 -23.48 27.03
N PHE A 32 -1.21 -22.41 27.04
CA PHE A 32 -1.79 -21.79 25.85
C PHE A 32 -0.78 -20.92 25.09
N LEU A 33 -1.28 -20.07 24.17
CA LEU A 33 -0.46 -19.07 23.48
C LEU A 33 0.22 -18.14 24.49
N ASP A 34 1.47 -17.79 24.24
CA ASP A 34 2.24 -16.91 25.10
C ASP A 34 1.95 -15.44 24.72
N GLU A 35 1.37 -14.70 25.66
CA GLU A 35 0.97 -13.30 25.49
C GLU A 35 2.15 -12.34 25.27
N SER A 36 3.40 -12.77 25.48
CA SER A 36 4.57 -11.97 25.16
C SER A 36 4.73 -11.73 23.66
N PHE A 37 4.12 -12.59 22.83
CA PHE A 37 4.02 -12.42 21.39
C PHE A 37 2.80 -11.59 21.03
N PHE A 38 3.02 -10.35 20.60
CA PHE A 38 1.89 -9.46 20.25
C PHE A 38 1.17 -9.87 18.96
N MET A 39 1.87 -10.41 17.96
CA MET A 39 1.27 -10.71 16.64
C MET A 39 2.15 -11.58 15.78
N TYR A 40 3.01 -12.29 15.98
CA TYR A 40 3.81 -13.23 15.20
C TYR A 40 4.65 -14.08 16.14
N GLY A 41 4.84 -15.32 15.80
CA GLY A 41 5.69 -16.22 16.52
C GLY A 41 5.01 -16.98 17.66
N GLU A 42 3.76 -16.63 18.01
CA GLU A 42 2.92 -17.35 18.96
C GLU A 42 2.62 -18.77 18.49
N ASP A 43 2.40 -18.96 17.21
CA ASP A 43 2.17 -20.25 16.56
C ASP A 43 3.47 -21.08 16.48
N ILE A 44 4.58 -20.43 16.20
CA ILE A 44 5.91 -21.04 16.20
C ILE A 44 6.27 -21.49 17.61
N ASP A 45 6.08 -20.63 18.61
CA ASP A 45 6.35 -20.94 20.01
C ASP A 45 5.52 -22.12 20.51
N LEU A 46 4.22 -22.11 20.21
CA LEU A 46 3.32 -23.20 20.60
C LEU A 46 3.71 -24.53 19.93
N SER A 47 3.95 -24.53 18.61
CA SER A 47 4.41 -25.70 17.87
C SER A 47 5.70 -26.25 18.42
N TYR A 48 6.65 -25.38 18.79
CA TYR A 48 7.94 -25.78 19.34
C TYR A 48 7.79 -26.39 20.75
N ARG A 49 6.95 -25.82 21.63
CA ARG A 49 6.66 -26.38 22.96
C ARG A 49 5.97 -27.75 22.89
N ILE A 50 5.10 -27.97 21.91
CA ILE A 50 4.49 -29.28 21.64
C ILE A 50 5.58 -30.32 21.37
N LEU A 51 6.55 -29.99 20.50
CA LEU A 51 7.66 -30.90 20.18
C LEU A 51 8.57 -31.13 21.40
N GLN A 52 8.88 -30.08 22.17
CA GLN A 52 9.68 -30.23 23.37
C GLN A 52 9.03 -31.13 24.45
N ALA A 53 7.71 -31.17 24.50
CA ALA A 53 6.96 -32.04 25.38
C ALA A 53 6.87 -33.48 24.86
N GLY A 54 7.50 -33.82 23.73
CA GLY A 54 7.53 -35.15 23.15
C GLY A 54 6.32 -35.48 22.25
N TYR A 55 5.47 -34.51 21.97
CA TYR A 55 4.36 -34.68 21.02
C TYR A 55 4.82 -34.32 19.61
N LYS A 56 3.94 -34.56 18.63
CA LYS A 56 4.19 -34.34 17.20
C LYS A 56 3.17 -33.40 16.59
N ASN A 57 3.62 -32.61 15.65
CA ASN A 57 2.77 -31.77 14.81
C ASN A 57 2.57 -32.43 13.44
N TYR A 58 1.35 -32.43 12.94
CA TYR A 58 1.03 -33.01 11.66
C TYR A 58 0.34 -31.98 10.75
N TYR A 59 0.78 -31.91 9.50
CA TYR A 59 0.06 -31.27 8.43
C TYR A 59 -1.01 -32.24 7.89
N TYR A 60 -2.26 -31.77 7.83
CA TYR A 60 -3.41 -32.54 7.40
C TYR A 60 -4.02 -31.95 6.11
N PRO A 61 -3.78 -32.54 4.92
CA PRO A 61 -4.16 -31.95 3.63
C PRO A 61 -5.62 -32.15 3.24
N GLN A 62 -6.36 -33.01 3.93
CA GLN A 62 -7.76 -33.29 3.57
C GLN A 62 -8.72 -32.16 3.91
N THR A 63 -8.25 -31.17 4.71
CA THR A 63 -9.01 -29.95 5.03
C THR A 63 -8.30 -28.74 4.45
N ARG A 64 -9.03 -27.93 3.71
CA ARG A 64 -8.51 -26.70 3.09
C ARG A 64 -9.27 -25.48 3.59
N ILE A 65 -8.57 -24.41 3.83
CA ILE A 65 -9.12 -23.11 4.22
C ILE A 65 -8.61 -22.00 3.30
N ILE A 66 -9.42 -20.96 3.13
CA ILE A 66 -8.98 -19.72 2.51
C ILE A 66 -8.47 -18.78 3.61
N HIS A 67 -7.18 -18.45 3.57
CA HIS A 67 -6.56 -17.50 4.50
C HIS A 67 -6.06 -16.27 3.75
N TYR A 68 -6.76 -15.15 3.89
CA TYR A 68 -6.37 -13.86 3.30
C TYR A 68 -5.18 -13.26 4.05
N LYS A 69 -3.99 -13.58 3.58
CA LYS A 69 -2.73 -13.08 4.19
C LYS A 69 -2.69 -11.56 4.19
N GLY A 70 -2.55 -10.96 5.38
CA GLY A 70 -2.26 -9.53 5.54
C GLY A 70 -3.46 -8.64 5.83
N GLU A 71 -4.67 -9.19 6.01
CA GLU A 71 -5.83 -8.41 6.46
C GLU A 71 -5.66 -7.92 7.90
N SER A 72 -5.10 -8.73 8.79
CA SER A 72 -4.83 -8.35 10.18
C SER A 72 -3.69 -7.33 10.32
N THR A 73 -2.82 -7.23 9.32
CA THR A 73 -1.65 -6.34 9.37
C THR A 73 -1.35 -5.75 8.01
N LYS A 74 -1.32 -4.43 7.93
CA LYS A 74 -0.86 -3.73 6.71
C LYS A 74 0.61 -4.09 6.48
N LYS A 75 0.85 -5.10 5.63
CA LYS A 75 2.20 -5.51 5.22
C LYS A 75 2.95 -4.29 4.72
N GLY A 76 4.01 -3.92 5.43
CA GLY A 76 4.88 -2.80 5.04
C GLY A 76 4.91 -1.62 5.99
N SER A 77 4.11 -1.62 7.05
CA SER A 77 4.25 -0.62 8.11
C SER A 77 5.57 -0.84 8.89
N ILE A 78 6.10 0.22 9.47
CA ILE A 78 7.25 0.15 10.38
C ILE A 78 6.92 -0.78 11.57
N ASN A 79 5.68 -0.70 12.07
CA ASN A 79 5.18 -1.55 13.14
C ASN A 79 5.20 -3.04 12.77
N TYR A 80 4.90 -3.39 11.51
CA TYR A 80 5.02 -4.77 11.02
C TYR A 80 6.46 -5.28 11.15
N ILE A 81 7.43 -4.49 10.69
CA ILE A 81 8.85 -4.87 10.75
C ILE A 81 9.27 -5.04 12.21
N TYR A 82 8.93 -4.07 13.04
CA TYR A 82 9.25 -4.11 14.47
C TYR A 82 8.66 -5.35 15.15
N ASN A 83 7.36 -5.58 15.02
CA ASN A 83 6.68 -6.71 15.65
C ASN A 83 7.22 -8.05 15.18
N PHE A 84 7.46 -8.20 13.87
CA PHE A 84 8.01 -9.45 13.31
C PHE A 84 9.41 -9.77 13.86
N TYR A 85 10.31 -8.79 13.84
CA TYR A 85 11.68 -9.03 14.33
C TYR A 85 11.73 -9.09 15.86
N ASN A 86 10.88 -8.38 16.56
CA ASN A 86 10.73 -8.51 18.00
C ASN A 86 10.25 -9.91 18.42
N ALA A 87 9.28 -10.47 17.70
CA ALA A 87 8.85 -11.85 17.91
C ALA A 87 9.98 -12.86 17.72
N MET A 88 10.84 -12.67 16.69
CA MET A 88 12.04 -13.50 16.51
C MET A 88 13.00 -13.40 17.68
N LEU A 89 13.20 -12.20 18.24
CA LEU A 89 14.05 -12.00 19.42
C LEU A 89 13.47 -12.69 20.65
N ILE A 90 12.16 -12.54 20.91
CA ILE A 90 11.46 -13.19 22.03
C ILE A 90 11.61 -14.71 21.91
N PHE A 91 11.35 -15.28 20.74
CA PHE A 91 11.49 -16.71 20.50
C PHE A 91 12.93 -17.20 20.74
N ALA A 92 13.92 -16.50 20.20
CA ALA A 92 15.32 -16.82 20.39
C ALA A 92 15.72 -16.73 21.87
N GLN A 93 15.26 -15.71 22.59
CA GLN A 93 15.51 -15.54 24.02
C GLN A 93 14.90 -16.65 24.86
N LYS A 94 13.69 -17.08 24.53
CA LYS A 94 12.96 -18.09 25.27
C LYS A 94 13.54 -19.49 25.08
N HIS A 95 13.92 -19.84 23.87
CA HIS A 95 14.23 -21.24 23.53
C HIS A 95 15.71 -21.54 23.31
N PHE A 96 16.50 -20.55 22.86
CA PHE A 96 17.92 -20.81 22.52
C PHE A 96 18.92 -20.19 23.48
N TYR A 97 18.46 -19.40 24.44
CA TYR A 97 19.39 -18.78 25.39
C TYR A 97 19.60 -19.62 26.61
N SER A 98 20.40 -20.70 26.50
CA SER A 98 20.88 -21.46 27.65
C SER A 98 21.89 -20.65 28.47
N LYS A 99 21.97 -20.94 29.79
CA LYS A 99 22.97 -20.34 30.69
C LYS A 99 24.38 -20.63 30.15
N GLY A 100 25.12 -19.60 29.74
CA GLY A 100 26.49 -19.72 29.23
C GLY A 100 26.75 -19.28 27.78
N ALA A 101 25.71 -19.18 26.93
CA ALA A 101 25.87 -18.86 25.51
C ALA A 101 25.74 -17.35 25.18
N ASN A 102 26.34 -16.47 26.01
CA ASN A 102 26.21 -15.02 25.81
C ASN A 102 26.74 -14.53 24.47
N TRP A 103 27.76 -15.16 23.92
CA TRP A 103 28.28 -14.84 22.58
C TRP A 103 27.28 -15.20 21.47
N MET A 104 26.64 -16.37 21.57
CA MET A 104 25.59 -16.78 20.60
C MET A 104 24.39 -15.83 20.63
N LYS A 105 23.96 -15.40 21.83
CA LYS A 105 22.91 -14.37 22.01
C LYS A 105 23.26 -13.10 21.27
N PHE A 106 24.47 -12.62 21.45
CA PHE A 106 24.97 -11.40 20.82
C PHE A 106 24.95 -11.53 19.29
N LEU A 107 25.48 -12.63 18.74
CA LEU A 107 25.48 -12.85 17.28
C LEU A 107 24.07 -12.95 16.68
N ILE A 108 23.16 -13.70 17.31
CA ILE A 108 21.77 -13.83 16.85
C ILE A 108 21.08 -12.46 16.90
N SER A 109 21.24 -11.71 17.97
CA SER A 109 20.65 -10.39 18.11
C SER A 109 21.19 -9.42 17.04
N ILE A 110 22.50 -9.41 16.80
CA ILE A 110 23.11 -8.61 15.73
C ILE A 110 22.55 -9.00 14.37
N ALA A 111 22.46 -10.29 14.06
CA ALA A 111 21.94 -10.75 12.77
C ALA A 111 20.49 -10.31 12.56
N ILE A 112 19.66 -10.38 13.60
CA ILE A 112 18.26 -9.94 13.55
C ILE A 112 18.17 -8.43 13.35
N TYR A 113 18.90 -7.62 14.12
CA TYR A 113 18.91 -6.16 13.98
C TYR A 113 19.48 -5.73 12.63
N PHE A 114 20.53 -6.37 12.14
CA PHE A 114 21.11 -6.10 10.83
C PHE A 114 20.09 -6.36 9.72
N ARG A 115 19.39 -7.51 9.75
CA ARG A 115 18.35 -7.84 8.78
C ARG A 115 17.15 -6.91 8.87
N ALA A 116 16.75 -6.53 10.08
CA ALA A 116 15.69 -5.53 10.29
C ALA A 116 16.06 -4.17 9.66
N SER A 117 17.29 -3.72 9.90
CA SER A 117 17.83 -2.47 9.34
C SER A 117 17.87 -2.51 7.81
N LEU A 118 18.35 -3.60 7.21
CA LEU A 118 18.34 -3.77 5.76
C LEU A 118 16.92 -3.74 5.19
N THR A 119 15.98 -4.43 5.84
CA THR A 119 14.58 -4.43 5.42
C THR A 119 13.96 -3.03 5.51
N PHE A 120 14.27 -2.31 6.57
CA PHE A 120 13.84 -0.91 6.75
C PHE A 120 14.42 -0.02 5.66
N ILE A 121 15.74 -0.08 5.41
CA ILE A 121 16.42 0.70 4.38
C ILE A 121 15.83 0.41 2.99
N GLN A 122 15.63 -0.85 2.63
CA GLN A 122 15.03 -1.22 1.35
C GLN A 122 13.61 -0.63 1.18
N LYS A 123 12.77 -0.70 2.22
CA LYS A 123 11.43 -0.12 2.20
C LYS A 123 11.46 1.40 2.15
N PHE A 124 12.40 2.01 2.87
CA PHE A 124 12.60 3.45 2.87
C PHE A 124 13.03 3.94 1.49
N ILE A 125 14.03 3.31 0.88
CA ILE A 125 14.47 3.62 -0.48
C ILE A 125 13.31 3.47 -1.47
N LYS A 126 12.57 2.36 -1.43
CA LYS A 126 11.38 2.15 -2.28
C LYS A 126 10.29 3.20 -2.10
N LYS A 127 10.25 3.89 -0.97
CA LYS A 127 9.27 4.96 -0.71
C LYS A 127 9.78 6.33 -1.16
N ILE A 128 11.09 6.60 -1.04
CA ILE A 128 11.66 7.95 -1.29
C ILE A 128 12.25 8.11 -2.68
N TRP A 129 12.55 7.01 -3.40
CA TRP A 129 13.24 7.11 -4.70
C TRP A 129 12.50 8.01 -5.69
N LEU A 130 11.16 7.97 -5.70
CA LEU A 130 10.35 8.76 -6.61
C LEU A 130 10.33 10.25 -6.25
N PRO A 131 10.08 10.66 -4.98
CA PRO A 131 10.30 12.05 -4.55
C PRO A 131 11.72 12.57 -4.83
N ILE A 132 12.75 11.73 -4.70
CA ILE A 132 14.14 12.13 -5.02
C ILE A 132 14.31 12.35 -6.54
N LEU A 133 13.78 11.46 -7.35
CA LEU A 133 13.78 11.63 -8.81
C LEU A 133 13.08 12.94 -9.20
N ASP A 134 11.92 13.21 -8.60
CA ASP A 134 11.20 14.46 -8.84
C ASP A 134 12.00 15.68 -8.42
N LEU A 135 12.71 15.61 -7.29
CA LEU A 135 13.59 16.68 -6.83
C LEU A 135 14.68 17.00 -7.85
N ILE A 136 15.32 15.95 -8.38
CA ILE A 136 16.38 16.11 -9.38
C ILE A 136 15.82 16.74 -10.66
N ILE A 137 14.67 16.32 -11.13
CA ILE A 137 14.02 16.81 -12.34
C ILE A 137 13.56 18.26 -12.16
N LEU A 138 12.92 18.57 -11.03
CA LEU A 138 12.48 19.93 -10.72
C LEU A 138 13.65 20.88 -10.58
N TYR A 139 14.63 20.51 -9.79
CA TYR A 139 15.81 21.34 -9.55
C TYR A 139 16.62 21.57 -10.83
N GLY A 140 16.90 20.51 -11.59
CA GLY A 140 17.64 20.60 -12.85
C GLY A 140 16.90 21.42 -13.91
N GLY A 141 15.59 21.24 -14.04
CA GLY A 141 14.77 22.01 -14.97
C GLY A 141 14.66 23.50 -14.57
N LEU A 142 14.46 23.79 -13.27
CA LEU A 142 14.45 25.15 -12.78
C LEU A 142 15.81 25.84 -12.99
N TYR A 143 16.91 25.10 -12.80
CA TYR A 143 18.24 25.63 -13.09
C TYR A 143 18.40 25.97 -14.57
N GLY A 144 17.98 25.06 -15.47
CA GLY A 144 17.98 25.31 -16.91
C GLY A 144 17.10 26.48 -17.34
N ILE A 145 15.88 26.60 -16.76
CA ILE A 145 14.96 27.74 -17.00
C ILE A 145 15.60 29.05 -16.52
N THR A 146 16.25 29.02 -15.35
CA THR A 146 16.87 30.22 -14.80
C THR A 146 18.02 30.70 -15.68
N THR A 147 18.91 29.81 -16.12
CA THR A 147 20.01 30.14 -17.02
C THR A 147 19.53 30.65 -18.38
N PHE A 148 18.50 29.99 -18.93
CA PHE A 148 17.86 30.40 -20.20
C PHE A 148 17.23 31.81 -20.04
N TRP A 149 16.51 32.07 -18.94
CA TRP A 149 15.86 33.34 -18.68
C TRP A 149 16.87 34.46 -18.44
N GLU A 150 17.98 34.20 -17.75
CA GLU A 150 19.09 35.14 -17.56
C GLU A 150 19.66 35.60 -18.91
N ASN A 151 19.91 34.65 -19.82
CA ASN A 151 20.44 34.96 -21.14
C ASN A 151 19.51 35.86 -21.97
N ILE A 152 18.20 35.71 -21.82
CA ILE A 152 17.23 36.55 -22.53
C ILE A 152 17.12 37.94 -21.87
N ARG A 153 17.03 37.99 -20.53
CA ARG A 153 16.73 39.21 -19.80
C ARG A 153 17.93 40.16 -19.70
N PHE A 154 19.12 39.63 -19.54
CA PHE A 154 20.36 40.38 -19.31
C PHE A 154 21.31 40.35 -20.50
N GLN A 155 20.77 40.22 -21.71
CA GLN A 155 21.54 40.12 -22.95
C GLN A 155 22.50 41.32 -23.14
N TYR A 156 22.17 42.49 -22.55
CA TYR A 156 22.91 43.72 -22.65
C TYR A 156 23.50 44.25 -21.33
N ASP A 157 23.14 43.61 -20.21
CA ASP A 157 23.56 44.02 -18.88
C ASP A 157 24.42 42.92 -18.23
N ALA A 158 25.56 43.29 -17.62
CA ALA A 158 26.43 42.35 -16.88
C ALA A 158 25.83 41.87 -15.55
N ILE A 159 24.50 42.02 -15.35
CA ILE A 159 23.81 41.71 -14.11
C ILE A 159 23.38 40.22 -14.19
N ILE A 160 23.92 39.39 -13.30
CA ILE A 160 23.56 38.00 -13.13
C ILE A 160 22.93 37.85 -11.75
N TYR A 161 21.91 36.98 -11.62
CA TYR A 161 21.38 36.69 -10.30
C TYR A 161 22.47 36.11 -9.37
N PRO A 162 22.54 36.51 -8.09
CA PRO A 162 23.55 36.02 -7.15
C PRO A 162 23.47 34.52 -6.98
N ARG A 163 24.44 33.77 -7.49
CA ARG A 163 24.41 32.28 -7.59
C ARG A 163 24.07 31.57 -6.28
N PRO A 164 24.63 31.91 -5.11
CA PRO A 164 24.28 31.18 -3.88
C PRO A 164 22.78 31.28 -3.55
N TYR A 165 22.19 32.46 -3.70
CA TYR A 165 20.76 32.67 -3.43
C TYR A 165 19.88 31.93 -4.42
N VAL A 166 20.27 31.87 -5.71
CA VAL A 166 19.55 31.11 -6.74
C VAL A 166 19.50 29.61 -6.37
N TYR A 167 20.65 29.03 -6.03
CA TYR A 167 20.69 27.59 -5.70
C TYR A 167 19.77 27.23 -4.52
N TYR A 168 19.79 28.04 -3.45
CA TYR A 168 18.90 27.82 -2.30
C TYR A 168 17.44 28.06 -2.66
N ALA A 169 17.12 29.11 -3.44
CA ALA A 169 15.74 29.37 -3.85
C ALA A 169 15.17 28.25 -4.71
N LEU A 170 15.91 27.75 -5.72
CA LEU A 170 15.49 26.65 -6.58
C LEU A 170 15.27 25.35 -5.79
N LEU A 171 16.14 25.09 -4.80
CA LEU A 171 15.97 23.95 -3.90
C LEU A 171 14.67 24.09 -3.08
N ILE A 172 14.44 25.25 -2.47
CA ILE A 172 13.24 25.53 -1.69
C ILE A 172 11.97 25.38 -2.56
N TYR A 173 11.97 25.93 -3.78
CA TYR A 173 10.83 25.82 -4.70
C TYR A 173 10.55 24.36 -5.04
N SER A 174 11.56 23.57 -5.35
CA SER A 174 11.43 22.14 -5.62
C SER A 174 10.87 21.38 -4.41
N LEU A 175 11.37 21.68 -3.22
CA LEU A 175 10.89 21.06 -1.97
C LEU A 175 9.42 21.42 -1.65
N VAL A 176 9.01 22.67 -1.91
CA VAL A 176 7.61 23.09 -1.71
C VAL A 176 6.68 22.31 -2.63
N TRP A 177 7.01 22.13 -3.92
CA TRP A 177 6.21 21.30 -4.81
C TRP A 177 6.15 19.84 -4.36
N ILE A 178 7.28 19.24 -3.99
CA ILE A 178 7.31 17.86 -3.50
C ILE A 178 6.46 17.71 -2.24
N LEU A 179 6.58 18.63 -1.29
CA LEU A 179 5.78 18.61 -0.07
C LEU A 179 4.30 18.79 -0.37
N ALA A 180 3.93 19.70 -1.26
CA ALA A 180 2.55 19.90 -1.67
C ALA A 180 1.96 18.66 -2.37
N ILE A 181 2.73 18.02 -3.26
CA ILE A 181 2.33 16.76 -3.91
C ILE A 181 2.15 15.65 -2.85
N PHE A 182 3.06 15.54 -1.90
CA PHE A 182 2.99 14.56 -0.81
C PHE A 182 1.75 14.79 0.07
N LEU A 183 1.49 16.02 0.49
CA LEU A 183 0.34 16.36 1.33
C LEU A 183 -1.00 16.12 0.62
N ASN A 184 -1.03 16.31 -0.71
CA ASN A 184 -2.21 16.02 -1.52
C ASN A 184 -2.35 14.55 -1.91
N GLY A 185 -1.38 13.68 -1.55
CA GLY A 185 -1.46 12.24 -1.83
C GLY A 185 -0.99 11.84 -3.22
N GLY A 186 -0.21 12.69 -3.90
CA GLY A 186 0.31 12.41 -5.23
C GLY A 186 1.33 11.26 -5.27
N TYR A 187 1.87 10.85 -4.12
CA TYR A 187 2.76 9.67 -3.99
C TYR A 187 2.06 8.46 -3.38
N ASP A 188 0.77 8.54 -3.06
CA ASP A 188 0.01 7.43 -2.48
C ASP A 188 -0.39 6.42 -3.55
N LYS A 189 -0.51 5.15 -3.15
CA LYS A 189 -1.04 4.08 -4.00
C LYS A 189 -2.46 3.71 -3.57
N PRO A 190 -3.39 3.51 -4.49
CA PRO A 190 -3.27 3.67 -5.94
C PRO A 190 -3.06 5.14 -6.35
N PHE A 191 -2.35 5.34 -7.46
CA PHE A 191 -2.06 6.68 -7.96
C PHE A 191 -3.33 7.35 -8.53
N HIS A 192 -3.60 8.56 -8.08
CA HIS A 192 -4.72 9.36 -8.57
C HIS A 192 -4.20 10.64 -9.26
N LYS A 193 -4.44 10.77 -10.56
CA LYS A 193 -4.05 11.95 -11.35
C LYS A 193 -4.50 13.25 -10.68
N LYS A 194 -5.75 13.30 -10.21
CA LYS A 194 -6.33 14.48 -9.52
C LYS A 194 -5.48 14.93 -8.32
N HIS A 195 -5.05 14.01 -7.47
CA HIS A 195 -4.24 14.32 -6.28
C HIS A 195 -2.88 14.88 -6.65
N PHE A 196 -2.30 14.37 -7.73
CA PHE A 196 -1.01 14.83 -8.24
C PHE A 196 -1.11 16.25 -8.81
N PHE A 197 -2.10 16.50 -9.68
CA PHE A 197 -2.35 17.84 -10.22
C PHE A 197 -2.66 18.86 -9.13
N THR A 198 -3.54 18.52 -8.18
CA THR A 198 -3.86 19.43 -7.07
C THR A 198 -2.62 19.72 -6.21
N GLY A 199 -1.71 18.76 -6.08
CA GLY A 199 -0.43 18.96 -5.39
C GLY A 199 0.44 19.99 -6.08
N ILE A 200 0.63 19.90 -7.39
CA ILE A 200 1.43 20.87 -8.15
C ILE A 200 0.80 22.26 -8.10
N ILE A 201 -0.51 22.37 -8.34
CA ILE A 201 -1.23 23.65 -8.33
C ILE A 201 -1.17 24.29 -6.93
N SER A 202 -1.44 23.53 -5.87
CA SER A 202 -1.36 24.07 -4.50
C SER A 202 0.05 24.51 -4.13
N GLY A 203 1.09 23.76 -4.53
CA GLY A 203 2.48 24.14 -4.36
C GLY A 203 2.82 25.44 -5.08
N SER A 204 2.34 25.60 -6.32
CA SER A 204 2.53 26.84 -7.11
C SER A 204 1.84 28.05 -6.47
N ILE A 205 0.62 27.87 -5.96
CA ILE A 205 -0.09 28.94 -5.22
C ILE A 205 0.69 29.34 -3.96
N ILE A 206 1.16 28.34 -3.19
CA ILE A 206 1.97 28.60 -1.99
C ILE A 206 3.24 29.38 -2.35
N LEU A 207 3.95 28.98 -3.42
CA LEU A 207 5.15 29.67 -3.88
C LEU A 207 4.85 31.10 -4.33
N LEU A 208 3.75 31.35 -5.04
CA LEU A 208 3.34 32.70 -5.44
C LEU A 208 2.99 33.57 -4.23
N LEU A 209 2.33 33.01 -3.22
CA LEU A 209 2.04 33.70 -1.96
C LEU A 209 3.33 34.07 -1.20
N ILE A 210 4.22 33.11 -1.03
CA ILE A 210 5.53 33.34 -0.39
C ILE A 210 6.29 34.45 -1.17
N TYR A 211 6.36 34.30 -2.49
CA TYR A 211 7.01 35.30 -3.35
C TYR A 211 6.38 36.67 -3.19
N GLY A 212 5.05 36.79 -3.09
CA GLY A 212 4.36 38.05 -2.89
C GLY A 212 4.68 38.73 -1.56
N LEU A 213 4.90 37.93 -0.50
CA LEU A 213 5.21 38.41 0.86
C LEU A 213 6.70 38.71 1.10
N MET A 214 7.60 38.22 0.23
CA MET A 214 9.05 38.45 0.36
C MET A 214 9.41 39.89 0.03
N SER A 215 10.45 40.39 0.67
CA SER A 215 11.07 41.70 0.32
C SER A 215 11.68 41.64 -1.09
N GLU A 216 11.83 42.80 -1.72
CA GLU A 216 12.35 42.90 -3.11
C GLU A 216 13.73 42.24 -3.28
N GLN A 217 14.57 42.31 -2.25
CA GLN A 217 15.92 41.71 -2.25
C GLN A 217 15.94 40.23 -2.51
N PHE A 218 14.85 39.49 -2.16
CA PHE A 218 14.72 38.06 -2.31
C PHE A 218 13.80 37.63 -3.46
N ARG A 219 13.24 38.61 -4.21
CA ARG A 219 12.38 38.33 -5.37
C ARG A 219 13.22 38.28 -6.64
N PHE A 220 13.50 37.06 -7.14
CA PHE A 220 14.28 36.91 -8.37
C PHE A 220 13.47 37.21 -9.62
N SER A 221 12.47 36.40 -9.93
CA SER A 221 11.63 36.55 -11.12
C SER A 221 10.30 35.80 -11.02
N ARG A 222 9.21 36.50 -11.31
CA ARG A 222 7.87 35.88 -11.44
C ARG A 222 7.84 34.90 -12.61
N THR A 223 8.57 35.22 -13.68
CA THR A 223 8.64 34.36 -14.88
C THR A 223 9.25 33.00 -14.57
N ILE A 224 10.28 32.94 -13.72
CA ILE A 224 10.88 31.65 -13.31
C ILE A 224 9.88 30.81 -12.53
N LEU A 225 9.02 31.39 -11.69
CA LEU A 225 7.97 30.67 -10.99
C LEU A 225 6.89 30.14 -11.95
N LEU A 226 6.46 30.95 -12.92
CA LEU A 226 5.44 30.53 -13.90
C LEU A 226 5.98 29.46 -14.83
N LEU A 227 7.17 29.67 -15.41
CA LEU A 227 7.82 28.65 -16.25
C LEU A 227 8.15 27.38 -15.47
N GLY A 228 8.57 27.54 -14.20
CA GLY A 228 8.82 26.43 -13.28
C GLY A 228 7.53 25.61 -12.98
N THR A 229 6.38 26.28 -12.84
CA THR A 229 5.10 25.59 -12.68
C THR A 229 4.74 24.79 -13.93
N MET A 230 4.91 25.35 -15.11
CA MET A 230 4.71 24.63 -16.38
C MET A 230 5.68 23.43 -16.49
N TRP A 231 6.95 23.66 -16.18
CA TRP A 231 7.95 22.58 -16.14
C TRP A 231 7.54 21.46 -15.17
N ALA A 232 7.13 21.80 -13.95
CA ALA A 232 6.67 20.83 -12.96
C ALA A 232 5.51 19.99 -13.48
N LEU A 233 4.52 20.62 -14.11
CA LEU A 233 3.37 19.92 -14.68
C LEU A 233 3.79 18.93 -15.79
N PHE A 234 4.53 19.42 -16.80
CA PHE A 234 4.87 18.60 -17.96
C PHE A 234 5.91 17.54 -17.65
N SER A 235 7.00 17.89 -16.94
CA SER A 235 8.11 16.98 -16.68
C SER A 235 7.72 15.87 -15.72
N LEU A 236 7.05 16.20 -14.60
CA LEU A 236 6.69 15.19 -13.60
C LEU A 236 5.62 14.21 -14.14
N ILE A 237 4.66 14.70 -14.92
CA ILE A 237 3.67 13.82 -15.57
C ILE A 237 4.35 13.00 -16.66
N GLY A 238 5.16 13.61 -17.50
CA GLY A 238 5.90 12.91 -18.56
C GLY A 238 6.76 11.78 -18.03
N VAL A 239 7.45 12.01 -16.90
CA VAL A 239 8.26 10.99 -16.24
C VAL A 239 7.39 9.82 -15.73
N ARG A 240 6.17 10.07 -15.21
CA ARG A 240 5.27 8.96 -14.81
C ARG A 240 4.86 8.13 -16.02
N TYR A 241 4.51 8.76 -17.15
CA TYR A 241 4.23 8.05 -18.39
C TYR A 241 5.43 7.22 -18.87
N LEU A 242 6.64 7.80 -18.83
CA LEU A 242 7.87 7.12 -19.22
C LEU A 242 8.15 5.91 -18.32
N LEU A 243 8.04 6.07 -17.00
CA LEU A 243 8.27 4.99 -16.04
C LEU A 243 7.25 3.86 -16.23
N GLU A 244 5.98 4.17 -16.48
CA GLU A 244 4.96 3.16 -16.74
C GLU A 244 5.20 2.43 -18.08
N TRP A 245 5.62 3.16 -19.11
CA TRP A 245 6.01 2.56 -20.39
C TRP A 245 7.21 1.63 -20.25
N LEU A 246 8.19 1.98 -19.40
CA LEU A 246 9.34 1.14 -19.08
C LEU A 246 9.01 -0.03 -18.13
N GLY A 247 7.77 -0.17 -17.70
CA GLY A 247 7.35 -1.22 -16.75
C GLY A 247 7.80 -0.97 -15.30
N VAL A 248 8.32 0.21 -15.00
CA VAL A 248 8.79 0.59 -13.67
C VAL A 248 7.64 1.14 -12.83
N GLY A 249 6.69 0.29 -12.49
CA GLY A 249 5.52 0.65 -11.66
C GLY A 249 4.24 0.80 -12.46
N SER A 250 3.12 0.76 -11.77
CA SER A 250 1.79 1.00 -12.34
C SER A 250 1.21 2.29 -11.75
N TRP A 251 1.06 3.30 -12.57
CA TRP A 251 0.54 4.63 -12.20
C TRP A 251 -0.92 4.81 -12.66
N GLY A 252 -1.46 3.83 -13.42
CA GLY A 252 -2.79 3.91 -14.03
C GLY A 252 -2.92 5.06 -15.03
N LEU A 253 -1.82 5.51 -15.60
CA LEU A 253 -1.77 6.53 -16.65
C LEU A 253 -2.02 5.90 -18.02
N LEU A 254 -1.36 4.77 -18.27
CA LEU A 254 -1.68 3.88 -19.36
C LEU A 254 -2.84 3.03 -18.86
N LYS A 255 -4.02 3.19 -19.44
CA LYS A 255 -5.21 2.41 -19.07
C LYS A 255 -4.90 0.91 -19.19
N GLN A 256 -4.55 0.26 -18.11
CA GLN A 256 -4.65 -1.20 -18.03
C GLN A 256 -6.11 -1.52 -17.70
N ASN A 257 -6.92 -1.60 -18.73
CA ASN A 257 -8.26 -2.12 -18.58
C ASN A 257 -8.13 -3.60 -18.20
N LYS A 258 -8.87 -4.03 -17.19
CA LYS A 258 -8.84 -5.41 -16.71
C LYS A 258 -9.76 -6.30 -17.52
N LYS A 259 -9.28 -7.48 -17.87
CA LYS A 259 -10.07 -8.59 -18.38
C LYS A 259 -10.49 -9.44 -17.20
N ILE A 260 -11.80 -9.51 -16.93
CA ILE A 260 -12.35 -10.12 -15.73
C ILE A 260 -13.24 -11.28 -16.14
N ALA A 261 -13.02 -12.46 -15.56
CA ALA A 261 -13.95 -13.57 -15.66
C ALA A 261 -14.88 -13.59 -14.44
N ILE A 262 -16.17 -13.86 -14.66
CA ILE A 262 -17.17 -14.05 -13.62
C ILE A 262 -17.70 -15.47 -13.75
N CYS A 263 -17.50 -16.29 -12.70
CA CYS A 263 -17.91 -17.67 -12.64
C CYS A 263 -19.21 -17.78 -11.83
N GLY A 264 -20.31 -18.14 -12.48
CA GLY A 264 -21.61 -18.27 -11.82
C GLY A 264 -22.76 -18.40 -12.80
N ASP A 265 -23.97 -18.53 -12.26
CA ASP A 265 -25.21 -18.51 -13.04
C ASP A 265 -25.47 -17.09 -13.57
N ILE A 266 -26.29 -17.00 -14.62
CA ILE A 266 -26.53 -15.75 -15.33
C ILE A 266 -27.05 -14.63 -14.42
N ASN A 267 -27.91 -14.96 -13.45
CA ASN A 267 -28.44 -13.98 -12.49
C ASN A 267 -27.36 -13.43 -11.56
N ASP A 268 -26.47 -14.29 -11.06
CA ASP A 268 -25.34 -13.90 -10.21
C ASP A 268 -24.34 -13.06 -11.01
N ILE A 269 -24.08 -13.44 -12.27
CA ILE A 269 -23.22 -12.69 -13.17
C ILE A 269 -23.73 -11.27 -13.38
N TYR A 270 -25.04 -11.08 -13.60
CA TYR A 270 -25.62 -9.75 -13.76
C TYR A 270 -25.53 -8.92 -12.46
N ALA A 271 -25.74 -9.55 -11.31
CA ALA A 271 -25.57 -8.86 -10.02
C ALA A 271 -24.12 -8.38 -9.81
N VAL A 272 -23.15 -9.26 -10.05
CA VAL A 272 -21.72 -8.91 -9.95
C VAL A 272 -21.31 -7.86 -10.99
N LYS A 273 -21.83 -7.97 -12.23
CA LYS A 273 -21.63 -6.97 -13.27
C LYS A 273 -22.10 -5.58 -12.81
N ASN A 274 -23.28 -5.50 -12.21
CA ASN A 274 -23.84 -4.25 -11.68
C ASN A 274 -22.92 -3.63 -10.61
N ILE A 275 -22.38 -4.45 -9.68
CA ILE A 275 -21.38 -4.00 -8.69
C ILE A 275 -20.14 -3.42 -9.39
N LEU A 276 -19.64 -4.11 -10.41
CA LEU A 276 -18.45 -3.70 -11.13
C LEU A 276 -18.65 -2.41 -11.93
N GLU A 277 -19.82 -2.21 -12.55
CA GLU A 277 -20.17 -1.00 -13.31
C GLU A 277 -20.25 0.23 -12.40
N HIS A 278 -20.74 0.08 -11.17
CA HIS A 278 -20.76 1.14 -10.17
C HIS A 278 -19.41 1.36 -9.47
N SER A 279 -18.47 0.41 -9.63
CA SER A 279 -17.11 0.56 -9.14
C SER A 279 -16.24 1.29 -10.16
N ASN A 280 -15.27 2.10 -9.69
CA ASN A 280 -14.31 2.78 -10.57
C ASN A 280 -13.23 1.83 -11.14
N VAL A 281 -13.54 0.55 -11.37
CA VAL A 281 -12.61 -0.43 -11.93
C VAL A 281 -12.61 -0.27 -13.46
N PRO A 282 -11.47 0.01 -14.09
CA PRO A 282 -11.40 0.08 -15.55
C PRO A 282 -11.49 -1.36 -16.11
N ILE A 283 -12.61 -1.68 -16.75
CA ILE A 283 -12.88 -2.99 -17.34
C ILE A 283 -12.70 -2.89 -18.86
N GLU A 284 -11.92 -3.80 -19.43
CA GLU A 284 -11.78 -3.95 -20.88
C GLU A 284 -12.85 -4.88 -21.43
N GLN A 285 -12.99 -6.05 -20.81
CA GLN A 285 -13.94 -7.09 -21.23
C GLN A 285 -14.31 -7.97 -20.05
N LEU A 286 -15.58 -8.39 -20.02
CA LEU A 286 -16.10 -9.39 -19.09
C LEU A 286 -16.27 -10.72 -19.82
N PHE A 287 -15.85 -11.79 -19.16
CA PHE A 287 -15.97 -13.17 -19.61
C PHE A 287 -16.86 -13.92 -18.65
N TYR A 288 -17.88 -14.60 -19.14
CA TYR A 288 -18.82 -15.35 -18.32
C TYR A 288 -18.46 -16.82 -18.36
N ILE A 289 -18.35 -17.46 -17.21
CA ILE A 289 -17.92 -18.83 -17.03
C ILE A 289 -19.04 -19.60 -16.33
N ASN A 290 -19.46 -20.71 -16.93
CA ASN A 290 -20.49 -21.57 -16.36
C ASN A 290 -19.89 -22.40 -15.20
N PRO A 291 -20.60 -22.55 -14.07
CA PRO A 291 -20.20 -23.46 -12.99
C PRO A 291 -20.15 -24.92 -13.39
N SER A 292 -21.00 -25.33 -14.31
CA SER A 292 -21.16 -26.73 -14.79
C SER A 292 -20.67 -26.90 -16.23
N ASP A 293 -20.33 -28.12 -16.61
CA ASP A 293 -19.95 -28.44 -17.99
C ASP A 293 -21.17 -28.60 -18.93
N ASP A 294 -22.38 -28.76 -18.38
CA ASP A 294 -23.64 -28.88 -19.13
C ASP A 294 -24.22 -27.46 -19.40
N TYR A 295 -23.63 -26.74 -20.32
CA TYR A 295 -24.16 -25.45 -20.70
C TYR A 295 -24.58 -25.41 -22.19
N ASN A 296 -25.77 -24.92 -22.43
CA ASN A 296 -26.37 -24.74 -23.77
C ASN A 296 -26.64 -23.26 -24.09
N SER A 297 -25.71 -22.37 -23.79
CA SER A 297 -25.95 -20.94 -24.02
C SER A 297 -24.71 -20.28 -24.64
N ASP A 298 -24.91 -19.57 -25.74
CA ASP A 298 -23.90 -18.78 -26.44
C ASP A 298 -23.32 -17.61 -25.58
N GLN A 299 -23.82 -17.46 -24.36
CA GLN A 299 -23.41 -16.37 -23.46
C GLN A 299 -22.16 -16.71 -22.65
N TYR A 300 -21.79 -17.98 -22.53
CA TYR A 300 -20.63 -18.40 -21.76
C TYR A 300 -19.42 -18.65 -22.66
N TYR A 301 -18.26 -18.24 -22.19
CA TYR A 301 -16.97 -18.50 -22.86
C TYR A 301 -16.42 -19.90 -22.58
N GLY A 302 -17.00 -20.62 -21.62
CA GLY A 302 -16.64 -21.97 -21.25
C GLY A 302 -17.10 -22.34 -19.84
N SER A 303 -16.67 -23.50 -19.36
CA SER A 303 -16.96 -24.02 -18.03
C SER A 303 -15.85 -23.74 -17.04
N LEU A 304 -16.14 -23.98 -15.75
CA LEU A 304 -15.17 -23.84 -14.66
C LEU A 304 -13.93 -24.75 -14.86
N ASN A 305 -14.10 -25.93 -15.44
CA ASN A 305 -13.01 -26.85 -15.73
C ASN A 305 -12.07 -26.34 -16.84
N GLN A 306 -12.56 -25.50 -17.74
CA GLN A 306 -11.79 -24.87 -18.82
C GLN A 306 -11.15 -23.54 -18.39
N LEU A 307 -11.37 -23.09 -17.16
CA LEU A 307 -10.88 -21.80 -16.66
C LEU A 307 -9.36 -21.58 -16.84
N PRO A 308 -8.47 -22.60 -16.64
CA PRO A 308 -7.04 -22.45 -16.88
C PRO A 308 -6.70 -22.07 -18.33
N GLU A 309 -7.38 -22.68 -19.29
CA GLU A 309 -7.19 -22.41 -20.72
C GLU A 309 -7.72 -21.01 -21.06
N ILE A 310 -8.89 -20.66 -20.54
CA ILE A 310 -9.51 -19.33 -20.74
C ILE A 310 -8.61 -18.23 -20.20
N ILE A 311 -8.03 -18.41 -19.00
CA ILE A 311 -7.06 -17.49 -18.41
C ILE A 311 -5.89 -17.28 -19.36
N ARG A 312 -5.36 -18.35 -19.92
CA ARG A 312 -4.17 -18.30 -20.79
C ARG A 312 -4.47 -17.69 -22.16
N ILE A 313 -5.60 -18.05 -22.77
CA ILE A 313 -5.99 -17.58 -24.12
C ILE A 313 -6.33 -16.09 -24.09
N TYR A 314 -7.20 -15.68 -23.15
CA TYR A 314 -7.71 -14.31 -23.08
C TYR A 314 -6.85 -13.40 -22.20
N LYS A 315 -5.81 -13.94 -21.52
CA LYS A 315 -4.93 -13.21 -20.60
C LYS A 315 -5.72 -12.47 -19.53
N LEU A 316 -6.55 -13.21 -18.80
CA LEU A 316 -7.38 -12.65 -17.74
C LEU A 316 -6.50 -12.07 -16.63
N ASN A 317 -6.95 -10.95 -16.07
CA ASN A 317 -6.30 -10.30 -14.93
C ASN A 317 -6.95 -10.73 -13.61
N GLU A 318 -8.25 -11.12 -13.65
CA GLU A 318 -9.04 -11.33 -12.46
C GLU A 318 -10.15 -12.33 -12.72
N VAL A 319 -10.42 -13.17 -11.70
CA VAL A 319 -11.52 -14.14 -11.70
C VAL A 319 -12.38 -13.90 -10.46
N ILE A 320 -13.68 -13.79 -10.66
CA ILE A 320 -14.69 -13.60 -9.61
C ILE A 320 -15.56 -14.81 -9.54
N PHE A 321 -15.62 -15.45 -8.38
CA PHE A 321 -16.49 -16.61 -8.12
C PHE A 321 -17.78 -16.17 -7.41
N CYS A 322 -18.94 -16.60 -7.93
CA CYS A 322 -20.24 -16.35 -7.32
C CYS A 322 -20.58 -17.48 -6.36
N THR A 323 -20.68 -17.18 -5.06
CA THR A 323 -20.88 -18.19 -4.01
C THR A 323 -22.26 -18.85 -4.02
N ASN A 324 -23.26 -18.24 -4.67
CA ASN A 324 -24.58 -18.87 -4.81
C ASN A 324 -24.58 -20.01 -5.83
N SER A 325 -23.82 -19.83 -6.92
CA SER A 325 -23.81 -20.74 -8.05
C SER A 325 -22.64 -21.73 -8.00
N VAL A 326 -21.53 -21.37 -7.35
CA VAL A 326 -20.32 -22.19 -7.24
C VAL A 326 -20.11 -22.61 -5.79
N PRO A 327 -20.13 -23.91 -5.48
CA PRO A 327 -19.85 -24.40 -4.12
C PRO A 327 -18.47 -23.96 -3.63
N MET A 328 -18.36 -23.63 -2.33
CA MET A 328 -17.11 -23.13 -1.74
C MET A 328 -15.95 -24.11 -1.90
N SER A 329 -16.21 -25.42 -1.87
CA SER A 329 -15.19 -26.45 -2.13
C SER A 329 -14.58 -26.31 -3.53
N GLN A 330 -15.43 -26.14 -4.56
CA GLN A 330 -14.96 -25.96 -5.94
C GLN A 330 -14.21 -24.63 -6.11
N ILE A 331 -14.63 -23.57 -5.43
CA ILE A 331 -13.91 -22.28 -5.42
C ILE A 331 -12.49 -22.49 -4.86
N ILE A 332 -12.38 -23.16 -3.71
CA ILE A 332 -11.09 -23.42 -3.05
C ILE A 332 -10.19 -24.28 -3.95
N ASP A 333 -10.73 -25.35 -4.54
CA ASP A 333 -9.98 -26.22 -5.44
C ASP A 333 -9.51 -25.48 -6.69
N SER A 334 -10.38 -24.66 -7.29
CA SER A 334 -10.02 -23.81 -8.44
C SER A 334 -8.94 -22.80 -8.09
N MET A 335 -9.05 -22.08 -6.96
CA MET A 335 -8.04 -21.13 -6.52
C MET A 335 -6.70 -21.80 -6.21
N SER A 336 -6.71 -23.02 -5.65
CA SER A 336 -5.51 -23.80 -5.39
C SER A 336 -4.81 -24.23 -6.68
N TYR A 337 -5.57 -24.78 -7.61
CA TYR A 337 -5.09 -25.24 -8.91
C TYR A 337 -4.56 -24.10 -9.78
N LEU A 338 -5.19 -22.92 -9.68
CA LEU A 338 -4.82 -21.72 -10.45
C LEU A 338 -3.78 -20.84 -9.72
N SER A 339 -3.21 -21.28 -8.62
CA SER A 339 -2.26 -20.48 -7.80
C SER A 339 -1.01 -20.06 -8.57
N ASP A 340 -0.58 -20.84 -9.56
CA ASP A 340 0.57 -20.56 -10.40
C ASP A 340 0.29 -19.54 -11.53
N TYR A 341 -0.98 -19.24 -11.77
CA TYR A 341 -1.38 -18.23 -12.72
C TYR A 341 -1.37 -16.85 -12.04
N HIS A 342 -0.85 -15.84 -12.72
CA HIS A 342 -0.76 -14.46 -12.21
C HIS A 342 -2.11 -13.74 -12.32
N VAL A 343 -3.16 -14.29 -11.68
CA VAL A 343 -4.53 -13.81 -11.71
C VAL A 343 -4.99 -13.49 -10.30
N ASP A 344 -5.68 -12.38 -10.14
CA ASP A 344 -6.30 -12.01 -8.86
C ASP A 344 -7.65 -12.74 -8.72
N PHE A 345 -7.94 -13.28 -7.53
CA PHE A 345 -9.21 -13.95 -7.25
C PHE A 345 -10.08 -13.10 -6.33
N ARG A 346 -11.38 -13.09 -6.62
CA ARG A 346 -12.42 -12.54 -5.76
C ARG A 346 -13.57 -13.51 -5.59
N ILE A 347 -14.31 -13.30 -4.52
CA ILE A 347 -15.49 -14.10 -4.18
C ILE A 347 -16.64 -13.13 -3.93
N SER A 348 -17.80 -13.34 -4.57
CA SER A 348 -19.00 -12.57 -4.25
C SER A 348 -19.56 -13.00 -2.89
N SER A 349 -20.25 -12.10 -2.21
CA SER A 349 -21.06 -12.47 -1.04
C SER A 349 -22.25 -13.35 -1.46
N PRO A 350 -22.82 -14.15 -0.54
CA PRO A 350 -24.04 -14.93 -0.82
C PRO A 350 -25.23 -14.06 -1.26
N THR A 351 -25.29 -12.81 -0.82
CA THR A 351 -26.31 -11.82 -1.24
C THR A 351 -25.95 -11.08 -2.51
N ASN A 352 -24.76 -11.33 -3.08
CA ASN A 352 -24.19 -10.58 -4.22
C ASN A 352 -24.18 -9.06 -3.99
N GLU A 353 -24.07 -8.61 -2.73
CA GLU A 353 -24.01 -7.17 -2.39
C GLU A 353 -22.58 -6.64 -2.38
N PHE A 354 -21.59 -7.50 -2.19
CA PHE A 354 -20.18 -7.11 -2.16
C PHE A 354 -19.24 -8.20 -2.65
N LEU A 355 -18.04 -7.80 -3.05
CA LEU A 355 -16.98 -8.68 -3.50
C LEU A 355 -15.86 -8.73 -2.46
N LEU A 356 -15.51 -9.93 -2.01
CA LEU A 356 -14.39 -10.19 -1.12
C LEU A 356 -13.12 -10.45 -1.93
N SER A 357 -12.04 -9.79 -1.56
CA SER A 357 -10.72 -9.97 -2.15
C SER A 357 -9.69 -10.08 -1.05
N SER A 358 -8.53 -10.62 -1.38
CA SER A 358 -7.37 -10.65 -0.47
C SER A 358 -6.87 -9.25 -0.07
N ARG A 359 -7.35 -8.18 -0.70
CA ARG A 359 -6.87 -6.81 -0.49
C ARG A 359 -7.93 -5.85 0.03
N TYR A 360 -9.20 -6.03 -0.32
CA TYR A 360 -10.31 -5.14 0.06
C TYR A 360 -11.67 -5.74 -0.27
N ILE A 361 -12.71 -5.21 0.36
CA ILE A 361 -14.11 -5.53 0.08
C ILE A 361 -14.64 -4.45 -0.86
N ILE A 362 -15.34 -4.83 -1.91
CA ILE A 362 -16.04 -3.93 -2.81
C ILE A 362 -17.54 -4.14 -2.62
N SER A 363 -18.27 -3.09 -2.26
CA SER A 363 -19.73 -3.07 -2.26
C SER A 363 -20.25 -1.88 -3.04
N PRO A 364 -21.49 -1.91 -3.58
CA PRO A 364 -22.12 -0.75 -4.20
C PRO A 364 -22.23 0.43 -3.22
N GLU A 365 -22.39 0.12 -1.92
CA GLU A 365 -22.46 1.10 -0.84
C GLU A 365 -21.07 1.68 -0.48
N ASP A 366 -19.97 1.05 -0.89
CA ASP A 366 -18.62 1.60 -0.68
C ASP A 366 -18.42 2.96 -1.36
N VAL A 367 -19.22 3.30 -2.36
CA VAL A 367 -19.29 4.65 -2.92
C VAL A 367 -19.78 5.63 -1.84
N PHE A 368 -20.71 5.23 -0.97
CA PHE A 368 -21.23 6.04 0.14
C PHE A 368 -20.38 5.95 1.40
N LEU A 369 -19.88 4.77 1.77
CA LEU A 369 -18.99 4.58 2.93
C LEU A 369 -17.61 5.22 2.71
N TYR A 370 -17.16 5.34 1.44
CA TYR A 370 -15.93 6.05 1.11
C TYR A 370 -16.00 7.55 1.44
N GLU A 371 -17.18 8.15 1.43
CA GLU A 371 -17.39 9.54 1.88
C GLU A 371 -17.49 9.65 3.41
N LEU A 372 -18.13 8.70 4.08
CA LEU A 372 -18.27 8.70 5.55
C LEU A 372 -16.94 8.46 6.29
N ASN A 373 -16.02 7.68 5.72
CA ASN A 373 -14.67 7.42 6.27
C ASN A 373 -13.57 8.31 5.67
N SER A 374 -13.91 9.51 5.23
CA SER A 374 -12.96 10.44 4.61
C SER A 374 -11.73 10.73 5.50
N ILE A 375 -11.90 10.74 6.83
CA ILE A 375 -10.83 10.99 7.80
C ILE A 375 -9.79 9.86 7.83
N ALA A 376 -10.18 8.62 7.54
CA ALA A 376 -9.28 7.46 7.53
C ALA A 376 -8.31 7.46 6.34
N LYS A 377 -8.60 8.19 5.27
CA LYS A 377 -7.71 8.30 4.10
C LYS A 377 -6.35 8.92 4.50
N PRO A 378 -5.21 8.37 4.05
CA PRO A 378 -3.88 8.89 4.41
C PRO A 378 -3.71 10.38 4.09
N VAL A 379 -4.31 10.85 2.99
CA VAL A 379 -4.31 12.27 2.57
C VAL A 379 -4.99 13.14 3.62
N ASN A 380 -6.19 12.75 4.06
CA ASN A 380 -6.98 13.53 5.01
C ASN A 380 -6.35 13.53 6.40
N ARG A 381 -5.73 12.40 6.80
CA ARG A 381 -4.93 12.36 8.03
C ARG A 381 -3.75 13.31 8.01
N ARG A 382 -3.04 13.42 6.87
CA ARG A 382 -1.93 14.37 6.73
C ARG A 382 -2.43 15.81 6.77
N ARG A 383 -3.50 16.13 6.00
CA ARG A 383 -4.10 17.48 6.01
C ARG A 383 -4.60 17.87 7.39
N LYS A 384 -5.28 16.94 8.07
CA LYS A 384 -5.72 17.16 9.46
C LYS A 384 -4.53 17.45 10.38
N ARG A 385 -3.45 16.66 10.34
CA ARG A 385 -2.27 16.90 11.18
C ARG A 385 -1.61 18.25 10.91
N VAL A 386 -1.54 18.66 9.64
CA VAL A 386 -1.04 19.99 9.27
C VAL A 386 -1.94 21.08 9.86
N PHE A 387 -3.26 20.93 9.71
CA PHE A 387 -4.23 21.85 10.31
C PHE A 387 -4.12 21.91 11.83
N ASP A 388 -4.11 20.74 12.49
CA ASP A 388 -3.99 20.64 13.96
C ASP A 388 -2.69 21.29 14.46
N PHE A 389 -1.59 21.11 13.73
CA PHE A 389 -0.30 21.75 14.07
C PHE A 389 -0.36 23.27 13.99
N PHE A 390 -0.86 23.82 12.87
CA PHE A 390 -0.92 25.28 12.71
C PHE A 390 -1.96 25.92 13.64
N THR A 391 -3.10 25.28 13.90
CA THR A 391 -4.09 25.78 14.85
C THR A 391 -3.55 25.73 16.27
N SER A 392 -2.88 24.66 16.66
CA SER A 392 -2.23 24.54 17.97
C SER A 392 -1.13 25.61 18.16
N LEU A 393 -0.33 25.84 17.12
CA LEU A 393 0.71 26.87 17.13
C LEU A 393 0.11 28.28 17.25
N ALA A 394 -0.95 28.56 16.48
CA ALA A 394 -1.67 29.84 16.56
C ALA A 394 -2.28 30.06 17.97
N LEU A 395 -2.92 29.03 18.52
CA LEU A 395 -3.49 29.09 19.88
C LEU A 395 -2.37 29.29 20.92
N LEU A 396 -1.23 28.66 20.76
CA LEU A 396 -0.09 28.82 21.68
C LEU A 396 0.47 30.26 21.63
N ILE A 397 0.52 30.87 20.44
CA ILE A 397 0.94 32.29 20.28
C ILE A 397 -0.11 33.23 20.87
N LEU A 398 -1.40 32.92 20.73
CA LEU A 398 -2.50 33.73 21.26
C LEU A 398 -2.72 33.55 22.76
N TYR A 399 -2.24 32.42 23.33
CA TYR A 399 -2.45 32.09 24.76
C TYR A 399 -1.95 33.17 25.73
N PRO A 400 -0.76 33.80 25.55
CA PRO A 400 -0.34 34.92 26.41
C PRO A 400 -1.28 36.11 26.33
N LEU A 401 -1.84 36.41 25.13
CA LEU A 401 -2.81 37.49 24.95
C LEU A 401 -4.10 37.27 25.76
N TYR A 402 -4.52 36.04 25.92
CA TYR A 402 -5.68 35.67 26.70
C TYR A 402 -5.53 36.18 28.15
N PHE A 403 -4.36 36.08 28.79
CA PHE A 403 -4.12 36.58 30.14
C PHE A 403 -4.17 38.11 30.26
N LEU A 404 -3.94 38.87 29.16
CA LEU A 404 -4.10 40.31 29.18
C LEU A 404 -5.55 40.75 29.26
N PHE A 405 -6.49 39.92 28.83
CA PHE A 405 -7.93 40.18 28.81
C PHE A 405 -8.67 39.61 30.02
N ILE A 406 -8.08 38.69 30.78
CA ILE A 406 -8.68 38.22 32.03
C ILE A 406 -8.46 39.27 33.09
N LYS A 407 -9.48 40.11 33.33
CA LYS A 407 -9.52 40.94 34.56
C LYS A 407 -9.41 40.02 35.76
N LYS A 408 -8.34 40.15 36.57
CA LYS A 408 -8.29 39.52 37.89
C LYS A 408 -9.59 39.82 38.61
N PRO A 409 -10.31 38.85 39.16
CA PRO A 409 -11.44 39.16 40.04
C PRO A 409 -10.93 39.99 41.18
N ARG A 410 -11.47 41.21 41.37
CA ARG A 410 -11.20 42.05 42.53
C ARG A 410 -11.63 41.22 43.77
N LYS A 411 -10.67 40.91 44.65
CA LYS A 411 -10.96 40.39 46.00
C LYS A 411 -11.75 41.41 46.78
#